data_2ed2ca1f8d351724f1638a9f6c0e3801
#
_entry.id   2ed2ca1f8d351724f1638a9f6c0e3801
#
_cell.length_a   1.000
_cell.length_b   1.000
_cell.length_c   1.000
_cell.angle_alpha   90.00
_cell.angle_beta   90.00
_cell.angle_gamma   90.00
#
_symmetry.space_group_name_H-M   'P 1'
#
loop_
_entity.id
_entity.type
_entity.pdbx_description
1 polymer ?
#
loop_
_entity_poly.entity_id
_entity_poly.type
_entity_poly.pdbx_seq_one_letter_code
_entity_poly.pdbx_strand_id
1 'polypeptide(L)'
;MKVLLDTHAFIWAITDDRRLSPRARNVLASSELWWSVVSLWEAIQKAQAGKLSLPLPASPFLSGELSSNHVRLLPVSLSHVLRVEELPLHHRDPFDRLLIAQGIEEGWPIVTADPWFARYPVDVIW
;
A
#
# COMPACT_ATOMS: atom_id res chain seq x y z
N MET A 1 1.44 14.98 -7.44
CA MET A 1 0.27 14.16 -7.03
C MET A 1 0.70 13.25 -5.89
N LYS A 2 -0.13 13.15 -4.87
CA LYS A 2 0.10 12.18 -3.77
C LYS A 2 -0.60 10.87 -4.12
N VAL A 3 0.10 9.76 -3.95
CA VAL A 3 -0.46 8.43 -4.19
C VAL A 3 -0.17 7.53 -2.99
N LEU A 4 -1.11 6.65 -2.69
CA LEU A 4 -0.97 5.63 -1.67
C LEU A 4 -0.62 4.30 -2.34
N LEU A 5 0.48 3.70 -1.92
CA LEU A 5 0.92 2.43 -2.49
C LEU A 5 0.29 1.26 -1.72
N ASP A 6 -0.26 0.30 -2.44
CA ASP A 6 -0.61 -1.00 -1.89
C ASP A 6 0.67 -1.67 -1.35
N THR A 7 0.50 -2.59 -0.42
CA THR A 7 1.60 -3.33 0.20
C THR A 7 2.54 -3.91 -0.85
N HIS A 8 2.01 -4.65 -1.83
CA HIS A 8 2.81 -5.31 -2.85
C HIS A 8 3.37 -4.34 -3.89
N ALA A 9 2.68 -3.23 -4.19
CA ALA A 9 3.20 -2.25 -5.13
C ALA A 9 4.55 -1.69 -4.68
N PHE A 10 4.69 -1.37 -3.39
CA PHE A 10 5.96 -0.92 -2.84
C PHE A 10 7.02 -2.04 -2.85
N ILE A 11 6.65 -3.23 -2.41
CA ILE A 11 7.57 -4.38 -2.37
C ILE A 11 8.09 -4.70 -3.78
N TRP A 12 7.21 -4.70 -4.78
CA TRP A 12 7.62 -4.95 -6.17
C TRP A 12 8.50 -3.84 -6.73
N ALA A 13 8.27 -2.61 -6.30
CA ALA A 13 9.13 -1.48 -6.72
C ALA A 13 10.56 -1.64 -6.19
N ILE A 14 10.73 -1.96 -4.91
CA ILE A 14 12.05 -2.06 -4.29
C ILE A 14 12.79 -3.35 -4.66
N THR A 15 12.09 -4.38 -5.12
CA THR A 15 12.67 -5.64 -5.59
C THR A 15 12.78 -5.72 -7.11
N ASP A 16 12.40 -4.66 -7.81
CA ASP A 16 12.37 -4.60 -9.28
C ASP A 16 11.60 -5.77 -9.90
N ASP A 17 10.45 -6.08 -9.33
CA ASP A 17 9.61 -7.18 -9.74
C ASP A 17 8.83 -6.83 -11.01
N ARG A 18 8.77 -7.79 -11.96
CA ARG A 18 8.08 -7.60 -13.26
C ARG A 18 6.58 -7.42 -13.13
N ARG A 19 5.99 -7.80 -12.00
CA ARG A 19 4.56 -7.61 -11.75
C ARG A 19 4.17 -6.15 -11.60
N LEU A 20 5.12 -5.27 -11.30
CA LEU A 20 4.88 -3.83 -11.30
C LEU A 20 4.70 -3.36 -12.74
N SER A 21 3.51 -2.83 -13.07
CA SER A 21 3.20 -2.41 -14.43
C SER A 21 4.03 -1.21 -14.88
N PRO A 22 4.22 -1.00 -16.20
CA PRO A 22 4.90 0.20 -16.71
C PRO A 22 4.23 1.50 -16.27
N ARG A 23 2.89 1.52 -16.23
CA ARG A 23 2.14 2.68 -15.76
C ARG A 23 2.41 2.97 -14.29
N ALA A 24 2.38 1.93 -13.45
CA ALA A 24 2.70 2.07 -12.04
C ALA A 24 4.11 2.61 -11.84
N ARG A 25 5.11 2.07 -12.56
CA ARG A 25 6.48 2.57 -12.51
C ARG A 25 6.57 4.06 -12.83
N ASN A 26 5.87 4.50 -13.87
CA ASN A 26 5.85 5.91 -14.26
C ASN A 26 5.22 6.79 -13.18
N VAL A 27 4.12 6.34 -12.58
CA VAL A 27 3.46 7.07 -11.50
C VAL A 27 4.35 7.17 -10.27
N LEU A 28 5.03 6.09 -9.91
CA LEU A 28 5.97 6.09 -8.78
C LEU A 28 7.13 7.07 -9.00
N ALA A 29 7.62 7.17 -10.23
CA ALA A 29 8.73 8.05 -10.57
C ALA A 29 8.36 9.55 -10.53
N SER A 30 7.08 9.88 -10.64
CA SER A 30 6.61 11.28 -10.82
C SER A 30 5.68 11.77 -9.72
N SER A 31 5.45 10.99 -8.67
CA SER A 31 4.48 11.32 -7.62
C SER A 31 5.11 11.41 -6.24
N GLU A 32 4.39 12.02 -5.31
CA GLU A 32 4.73 11.96 -3.89
C GLU A 32 4.18 10.65 -3.34
N LEU A 33 5.06 9.81 -2.84
CA LEU A 33 4.74 8.41 -2.49
C LEU A 33 4.46 8.27 -1.00
N TRP A 34 3.35 7.59 -0.71
CA TRP A 34 2.95 7.25 0.65
C TRP A 34 2.67 5.77 0.77
N TRP A 35 3.10 5.18 1.88
CA TRP A 35 2.83 3.79 2.24
C TRP A 35 2.20 3.76 3.62
N SER A 36 1.15 2.98 3.79
CA SER A 36 0.45 2.93 5.07
C SER A 36 1.25 2.16 6.12
N VAL A 37 1.14 2.59 7.37
CA VAL A 37 1.60 1.81 8.53
C VAL A 37 0.95 0.41 8.53
N VAL A 38 -0.28 0.31 8.02
CA VAL A 38 -0.98 -0.97 7.83
C VAL A 38 -0.23 -1.87 6.86
N SER A 39 0.26 -1.32 5.76
CA SER A 39 1.05 -2.08 4.77
C SER A 39 2.40 -2.53 5.34
N LEU A 40 3.02 -1.68 6.14
CA LEU A 40 4.25 -2.05 6.85
C LEU A 40 3.99 -3.22 7.79
N TRP A 41 2.91 -3.18 8.55
CA TRP A 41 2.51 -4.27 9.44
C TRP A 41 2.24 -5.57 8.65
N GLU A 42 1.47 -5.49 7.57
CA GLU A 42 1.19 -6.64 6.71
C GLU A 42 2.48 -7.27 6.17
N ALA A 43 3.41 -6.44 5.67
CA ALA A 43 4.69 -6.91 5.13
C ALA A 43 5.54 -7.62 6.18
N ILE A 44 5.62 -7.06 7.39
CA ILE A 44 6.34 -7.67 8.50
C ILE A 44 5.72 -9.03 8.86
N GLN A 45 4.40 -9.08 8.97
CA GLN A 45 3.69 -10.29 9.33
C GLN A 45 3.91 -11.41 8.29
N LYS A 46 3.82 -11.06 7.02
CA LYS A 46 4.05 -12.02 5.92
C LYS A 46 5.51 -12.47 5.83
N ALA A 47 6.46 -11.57 6.10
CA ALA A 47 7.87 -11.94 6.14
C ALA A 47 8.16 -12.92 7.28
N GLN A 48 7.60 -12.67 8.46
CA GLN A 48 7.76 -13.57 9.62
C GLN A 48 7.12 -14.94 9.37
N ALA A 49 6.04 -14.99 8.61
CA ALA A 49 5.35 -16.25 8.28
C ALA A 49 5.98 -16.98 7.08
N GLY A 50 7.06 -16.47 6.51
CA GLY A 50 7.71 -17.08 5.35
C GLY A 50 6.94 -16.90 4.03
N LYS A 51 5.92 -16.05 4.01
CA LYS A 51 5.08 -15.80 2.83
C LYS A 51 5.62 -14.68 1.95
N LEU A 52 6.57 -13.91 2.45
CA LEU A 52 7.20 -12.80 1.73
C LEU A 52 8.69 -12.89 1.96
N SER A 53 9.46 -13.01 0.87
CA SER A 53 10.91 -13.15 0.94
C SER A 53 11.57 -11.79 1.05
N LEU A 54 11.92 -11.41 2.29
CA LEU A 54 12.64 -10.18 2.60
C LEU A 54 13.78 -10.49 3.56
N PRO A 55 14.84 -9.64 3.59
CA PRO A 55 15.85 -9.74 4.66
C PRO A 55 15.19 -9.64 6.03
N LEU A 56 15.60 -10.48 6.96
CA LEU A 56 15.07 -10.50 8.33
C LEU A 56 16.12 -9.97 9.31
N PRO A 57 15.72 -9.21 10.32
CA PRO A 57 14.36 -8.71 10.57
C PRO A 57 13.89 -7.73 9.50
N ALA A 58 12.61 -7.79 9.13
CA ALA A 58 12.09 -7.02 8.00
C ALA A 58 12.03 -5.51 8.27
N SER A 59 11.80 -5.08 9.52
CA SER A 59 11.58 -3.67 9.83
C SER A 59 12.78 -2.76 9.51
N PRO A 60 14.03 -3.09 9.86
CA PRO A 60 15.15 -2.22 9.45
C PRO A 60 15.36 -2.19 7.94
N PHE A 61 15.14 -3.31 7.25
CA PHE A 61 15.21 -3.35 5.80
C PHE A 61 14.16 -2.43 5.17
N LEU A 62 12.91 -2.57 5.59
CA LEU A 62 11.80 -1.77 5.06
C LEU A 62 11.96 -0.28 5.39
N SER A 63 12.40 0.05 6.61
CA SER A 63 12.67 1.44 6.99
C SER A 63 13.74 2.08 6.12
N GLY A 64 14.80 1.34 5.81
CA GLY A 64 15.86 1.79 4.93
C GLY A 64 15.36 2.03 3.51
N GLU A 65 14.53 1.12 2.99
CA GLU A 65 13.96 1.25 1.65
C GLU A 65 12.97 2.42 1.55
N LEU A 66 12.17 2.65 2.58
CA LEU A 66 11.28 3.81 2.63
C LEU A 66 12.08 5.11 2.54
N SER A 67 13.14 5.22 3.32
CA SER A 67 14.00 6.40 3.33
C SER A 67 14.71 6.60 1.99
N SER A 68 15.31 5.53 1.45
CA SER A 68 16.05 5.58 0.18
C SER A 68 15.18 5.96 -1.01
N ASN A 69 13.90 5.59 -0.98
CA ASN A 69 12.97 5.83 -2.07
C ASN A 69 12.06 7.05 -1.82
N HIS A 70 12.33 7.81 -0.75
CA HIS A 70 11.55 8.99 -0.37
C HIS A 70 10.05 8.68 -0.22
N VAL A 71 9.72 7.50 0.32
CA VAL A 71 8.35 7.09 0.59
C VAL A 71 8.00 7.46 2.03
N ARG A 72 6.90 8.18 2.21
CA ARG A 72 6.41 8.60 3.53
C ARG A 72 5.43 7.57 4.07
N LEU A 73 5.42 7.41 5.39
CA LEU A 73 4.44 6.55 6.07
C LEU A 73 3.18 7.32 6.40
N LEU A 74 2.03 6.73 6.08
CA LEU A 74 0.72 7.25 6.46
C LEU A 74 0.27 6.53 7.73
N PRO A 75 0.13 7.24 8.86
CA PRO A 75 -0.39 6.63 10.07
C PRO A 75 -1.90 6.38 9.96
N VAL A 76 -2.41 5.47 10.79
CA VAL A 76 -3.84 5.19 10.86
C VAL A 76 -4.49 6.18 11.83
N SER A 77 -5.47 6.93 11.35
CA SER A 77 -6.25 7.86 12.15
C SER A 77 -7.61 7.29 12.54
N LEU A 78 -8.27 7.94 13.47
CA LEU A 78 -9.64 7.58 13.84
C LEU A 78 -10.58 7.62 12.63
N SER A 79 -10.49 8.66 11.80
CA SER A 79 -11.35 8.79 10.62
C SER A 79 -11.15 7.64 9.63
N HIS A 80 -9.94 7.12 9.50
CA HIS A 80 -9.66 5.95 8.67
C HIS A 80 -10.41 4.72 9.19
N VAL A 81 -10.33 4.46 10.49
CA VAL A 81 -10.97 3.29 11.11
C VAL A 81 -12.50 3.37 11.00
N LEU A 82 -13.06 4.56 11.28
CA LEU A 82 -14.51 4.75 11.18
C LEU A 82 -15.02 4.59 9.76
N ARG A 83 -14.23 4.97 8.75
CA ARG A 83 -14.60 4.80 7.34
C ARG A 83 -14.74 3.34 6.95
N VAL A 84 -14.01 2.42 7.58
CA VAL A 84 -14.11 0.98 7.30
C VAL A 84 -15.54 0.47 7.44
N GLU A 85 -16.27 0.93 8.46
CA GLU A 85 -17.66 0.51 8.68
C GLU A 85 -18.58 0.87 7.52
N GLU A 86 -18.29 1.95 6.80
CA GLU A 86 -19.09 2.41 5.67
C GLU A 86 -18.80 1.69 4.36
N LEU A 87 -17.72 0.89 4.31
CA LEU A 87 -17.34 0.19 3.09
C LEU A 87 -18.24 -1.01 2.84
N PRO A 88 -18.72 -1.21 1.59
CA PRO A 88 -19.41 -2.46 1.24
C PRO A 88 -18.46 -3.65 1.37
N LEU A 89 -19.04 -4.85 1.60
CA LEU A 89 -18.26 -6.07 1.83
C LEU A 89 -17.87 -6.77 0.53
N HIS A 90 -17.18 -6.05 -0.36
CA HIS A 90 -16.62 -6.64 -1.58
C HIS A 90 -15.32 -7.39 -1.31
N HIS A 91 -14.50 -6.87 -0.42
CA HIS A 91 -13.21 -7.44 -0.02
C HIS A 91 -13.28 -7.87 1.44
N ARG A 92 -12.69 -9.03 1.78
CA ARG A 92 -12.72 -9.56 3.14
C ARG A 92 -11.43 -9.29 3.93
N ASP A 93 -10.33 -9.01 3.24
CA ASP A 93 -9.04 -8.78 3.88
C ASP A 93 -9.06 -7.48 4.68
N PRO A 94 -8.87 -7.53 6.01
CA PRO A 94 -8.93 -6.34 6.85
C PRO A 94 -7.80 -5.34 6.56
N PHE A 95 -6.63 -5.79 6.15
CA PHE A 95 -5.54 -4.88 5.76
C PHE A 95 -5.95 -4.05 4.54
N ASP A 96 -6.49 -4.71 3.52
CA ASP A 96 -6.92 -4.05 2.28
C ASP A 96 -8.10 -3.12 2.52
N ARG A 97 -9.06 -3.52 3.34
CA ARG A 97 -10.21 -2.68 3.68
C ARG A 97 -9.78 -1.40 4.38
N LEU A 98 -8.83 -1.48 5.30
CA LEU A 98 -8.32 -0.28 5.97
C LEU A 98 -7.52 0.60 5.00
N LEU A 99 -6.76 0.01 4.11
CA LEU A 99 -6.02 0.74 3.08
C LEU A 99 -6.97 1.50 2.14
N ILE A 100 -8.06 0.85 1.73
CA ILE A 100 -9.10 1.49 0.90
C ILE A 100 -9.71 2.67 1.65
N ALA A 101 -10.03 2.48 2.93
CA ALA A 101 -10.58 3.54 3.77
C ALA A 101 -9.63 4.74 3.84
N GLN A 102 -8.33 4.49 3.98
CA GLN A 102 -7.32 5.54 3.98
C GLN A 102 -7.29 6.31 2.65
N GLY A 103 -7.31 5.60 1.53
CA GLY A 103 -7.33 6.24 0.21
C GLY A 103 -8.55 7.14 0.03
N ILE A 104 -9.71 6.69 0.47
CA ILE A 104 -10.96 7.46 0.40
C ILE A 104 -10.87 8.71 1.28
N GLU A 105 -10.47 8.56 2.54
CA GLU A 105 -10.41 9.67 3.50
C GLU A 105 -9.39 10.73 3.10
N GLU A 106 -8.23 10.31 2.58
CA GLU A 106 -7.20 11.25 2.15
C GLU A 106 -7.48 11.83 0.77
N GLY A 107 -8.36 11.20 0.00
CA GLY A 107 -8.63 11.62 -1.37
C GLY A 107 -7.48 11.30 -2.33
N TRP A 108 -6.72 10.26 -2.05
CA TRP A 108 -5.56 9.87 -2.87
C TRP A 108 -5.87 8.61 -3.66
N PRO A 109 -5.40 8.52 -4.93
CA PRO A 109 -5.48 7.27 -5.66
C PRO A 109 -4.56 6.22 -5.03
N ILE A 110 -4.94 4.96 -5.20
CA ILE A 110 -4.17 3.80 -4.72
C ILE A 110 -3.51 3.11 -5.91
N VAL A 111 -2.22 2.89 -5.80
CA VAL A 111 -1.46 2.10 -6.78
C VAL A 111 -1.53 0.63 -6.34
N THR A 112 -2.26 -0.18 -7.08
CA THR A 112 -2.50 -1.59 -6.75
C THR A 112 -2.84 -2.40 -7.98
N ALA A 113 -2.39 -3.65 -8.00
CA ALA A 113 -2.76 -4.66 -9.01
C ALA A 113 -4.05 -5.40 -8.66
N ASP A 114 -4.56 -5.24 -7.43
CA ASP A 114 -5.72 -6.00 -6.96
C ASP A 114 -7.00 -5.44 -7.58
N PRO A 115 -7.72 -6.24 -8.42
CA PRO A 115 -8.92 -5.75 -9.09
C PRO A 115 -10.09 -5.45 -8.14
N TRP A 116 -10.07 -5.98 -6.91
CA TRP A 116 -11.13 -5.72 -5.94
C TRP A 116 -11.17 -4.28 -5.46
N PHE A 117 -10.03 -3.57 -5.48
CA PHE A 117 -9.96 -2.16 -5.08
C PHE A 117 -10.83 -1.28 -5.97
N ALA A 118 -10.96 -1.60 -7.26
CA ALA A 118 -11.76 -0.84 -8.20
C ALA A 118 -13.27 -0.91 -7.93
N ARG A 119 -13.72 -1.81 -7.06
CA ARG A 119 -15.12 -1.91 -6.65
C ARG A 119 -15.51 -0.90 -5.58
N TYR A 120 -14.55 -0.15 -5.06
CA TYR A 120 -14.77 0.86 -4.03
C TYR A 120 -14.63 2.26 -4.64
N PRO A 121 -15.20 3.30 -3.98
CA PRO A 121 -15.12 4.68 -4.49
C PRO A 121 -13.74 5.29 -4.23
N VAL A 122 -12.73 4.69 -4.81
CA VAL A 122 -11.33 5.13 -4.75
C VAL A 122 -10.73 4.98 -6.15
N ASP A 123 -9.90 5.94 -6.55
CA ASP A 123 -9.20 5.84 -7.83
C ASP A 123 -8.08 4.82 -7.72
N VAL A 124 -7.97 3.95 -8.72
CA VAL A 124 -6.97 2.89 -8.79
C VAL A 124 -6.06 3.12 -9.99
N ILE A 125 -4.76 2.99 -9.76
CA ILE A 125 -3.73 3.13 -10.79
C ILE A 125 -2.98 1.80 -10.89
N TRP A 126 -2.92 1.30 -12.12
CA TRP A 126 -2.09 0.11 -12.42
C TRP A 126 -1.72 0.01 -13.90
#